data_c767a9f25c71f6045c4728a2077dcc9f
#
_entry.id   c767a9f25c71f6045c4728a2077dcc9f
#
_cell.length_a   1.000
_cell.length_b   1.000
_cell.length_c   1.000
_cell.angle_alpha   90.00
_cell.angle_beta   90.00
_cell.angle_gamma   90.00
#
_symmetry.space_group_name_H-M   'P 1'
#
loop_
_entity.id
_entity.type
_entity.pdbx_description
1 polymer ?
#
loop_
_entity_poly.entity_id
_entity_poly.type
_entity_poly.pdbx_seq_one_letter_code
_entity_poly.pdbx_strand_id
1 'polypeptide(L)'
;ETKTNNDDWSKVIHSGMNKSVNFHAWGGSRNINNYIKWVSKKVESKYNITLNHIKIKDTAQAVKKVLYEKISGKNENGSIDIIWINGENFSSMLSSNLLYDKNWIFKLPNSKLINLSESSSLMYDFGVYNEGREMPWGLSQLIFFFDSEKLLKPPKNVFQFKKYILDNKGRITFPQPPDFVGTSFLKQVLSELTENKSI
;
A
#
# COMPACT_ATOMS: atom_id res chain seq x y z
N GLU A 1 14.73 5.14 23.27
CA GLU A 1 13.32 4.83 23.61
C GLU A 1 12.55 6.14 23.76
N THR A 2 11.90 6.62 22.71
CA THR A 2 10.97 7.74 22.79
C THR A 2 9.66 7.20 23.38
N LYS A 3 9.49 7.33 24.69
CA LYS A 3 8.18 7.18 25.34
C LYS A 3 7.27 8.24 24.72
N THR A 4 6.35 7.84 23.88
CA THR A 4 5.18 8.66 23.52
C THR A 4 4.43 8.90 24.83
N ASN A 5 4.46 10.14 25.29
CA ASN A 5 3.81 10.53 26.53
C ASN A 5 2.30 10.32 26.31
N ASN A 6 1.61 9.57 27.19
CA ASN A 6 0.17 9.34 27.09
C ASN A 6 -0.62 10.66 26.99
N ASP A 7 -0.09 11.73 27.56
CA ASP A 7 -0.70 13.07 27.50
C ASP A 7 -0.72 13.66 26.09
N ASP A 8 0.33 13.40 25.27
CA ASP A 8 0.39 13.90 23.89
C ASP A 8 -0.61 13.15 22.97
N TRP A 9 -0.81 11.84 23.18
CA TRP A 9 -1.78 11.09 22.40
C TRP A 9 -3.22 11.48 22.75
N SER A 10 -3.51 11.75 23.99
CA SER A 10 -4.82 12.26 24.42
C SER A 10 -5.18 13.59 23.75
N LYS A 11 -4.20 14.49 23.60
CA LYS A 11 -4.37 15.75 22.84
C LYS A 11 -4.66 15.48 21.36
N VAL A 12 -3.96 14.53 20.74
CA VAL A 12 -4.21 14.14 19.33
C VAL A 12 -5.64 13.62 19.17
N ILE A 13 -6.08 12.72 20.05
CA ILE A 13 -7.48 12.22 20.04
C ILE A 13 -8.46 13.38 20.14
N HIS A 14 -8.27 14.25 21.12
CA HIS A 14 -9.18 15.39 21.32
C HIS A 14 -9.22 16.32 20.11
N SER A 15 -8.07 16.62 19.51
CA SER A 15 -7.99 17.48 18.32
C SER A 15 -8.63 16.86 17.05
N GLY A 16 -8.72 15.54 17.02
CA GLY A 16 -9.34 14.80 15.91
C GLY A 16 -10.86 14.67 16.02
N MET A 17 -11.44 14.82 17.20
CA MET A 17 -12.89 14.68 17.39
C MET A 17 -13.69 15.65 16.52
N ASN A 18 -14.85 15.19 16.05
CA ASN A 18 -15.77 15.95 15.18
C ASN A 18 -15.18 16.33 13.80
N LYS A 19 -14.07 15.71 13.39
CA LYS A 19 -13.48 15.97 12.08
C LYS A 19 -13.89 14.91 11.06
N SER A 20 -13.75 15.29 9.80
CA SER A 20 -13.92 14.41 8.65
C SER A 20 -12.57 14.10 8.03
N VAL A 21 -12.35 12.83 7.65
CA VAL A 21 -11.12 12.33 7.04
C VAL A 21 -11.46 11.67 5.70
N ASN A 22 -10.86 12.15 4.63
CA ASN A 22 -11.02 11.61 3.28
C ASN A 22 -9.94 10.57 2.99
N PHE A 23 -10.33 9.30 3.00
CA PHE A 23 -9.47 8.17 2.68
C PHE A 23 -9.66 7.74 1.23
N HIS A 24 -8.70 8.05 0.37
CA HIS A 24 -8.67 7.62 -1.01
C HIS A 24 -8.08 6.22 -1.10
N ALA A 25 -8.93 5.25 -1.47
CA ALA A 25 -8.56 3.84 -1.52
C ALA A 25 -9.21 3.12 -2.71
N TRP A 26 -8.52 2.11 -3.22
CA TRP A 26 -9.05 1.27 -4.28
C TRP A 26 -10.40 0.63 -3.89
N GLY A 27 -11.40 0.81 -4.75
CA GLY A 27 -12.77 0.40 -4.48
C GLY A 27 -13.21 -0.89 -5.17
N GLY A 28 -12.30 -1.64 -5.81
CA GLY A 28 -12.63 -2.78 -6.67
C GLY A 28 -13.01 -4.08 -5.94
N SER A 29 -12.82 -4.17 -4.61
CA SER A 29 -13.14 -5.37 -3.83
C SER A 29 -14.28 -5.12 -2.85
N ARG A 30 -15.33 -5.93 -2.94
CA ARG A 30 -16.45 -5.91 -1.98
C ARG A 30 -15.99 -6.16 -0.54
N ASN A 31 -15.06 -7.10 -0.34
CA ASN A 31 -14.58 -7.44 0.99
C ASN A 31 -13.78 -6.29 1.61
N ILE A 32 -12.89 -5.67 0.86
CA ILE A 32 -12.11 -4.51 1.30
C ILE A 32 -13.05 -3.32 1.59
N ASN A 33 -14.01 -3.05 0.71
CA ASN A 33 -14.99 -1.99 0.92
C ASN A 33 -15.81 -2.20 2.21
N ASN A 34 -16.21 -3.45 2.49
CA ASN A 34 -16.92 -3.80 3.71
C ASN A 34 -16.02 -3.63 4.96
N TYR A 35 -14.75 -3.99 4.86
CA TYR A 35 -13.78 -3.77 5.94
C TYR A 35 -13.60 -2.28 6.23
N ILE A 36 -13.38 -1.45 5.21
CA ILE A 36 -13.24 0.02 5.37
C ILE A 36 -14.52 0.61 5.97
N LYS A 37 -15.70 0.14 5.54
CA LYS A 37 -16.98 0.55 6.13
C LYS A 37 -17.10 0.16 7.62
N TRP A 38 -16.61 -1.01 7.99
CA TRP A 38 -16.56 -1.44 9.39
C TRP A 38 -15.61 -0.55 10.19
N VAL A 39 -14.41 -0.26 9.67
CA VAL A 39 -13.45 0.67 10.29
C VAL A 39 -14.09 2.06 10.49
N SER A 40 -14.75 2.61 9.46
CA SER A 40 -15.46 3.89 9.54
C SER A 40 -16.42 3.94 10.73
N LYS A 41 -17.27 2.93 10.88
CA LYS A 41 -18.20 2.84 12.02
C LYS A 41 -17.48 2.78 13.37
N LYS A 42 -16.35 2.04 13.45
CA LYS A 42 -15.56 1.94 14.68
C LYS A 42 -14.88 3.25 15.04
N VAL A 43 -14.34 3.96 14.07
CA VAL A 43 -13.68 5.25 14.24
C VAL A 43 -14.72 6.31 14.65
N GLU A 44 -15.89 6.32 14.00
CA GLU A 44 -16.98 7.20 14.36
C GLU A 44 -17.46 6.98 15.80
N SER A 45 -17.76 5.72 16.16
CA SER A 45 -18.27 5.41 17.50
C SER A 45 -17.28 5.67 18.61
N LYS A 46 -15.96 5.53 18.35
CA LYS A 46 -14.91 5.66 19.36
C LYS A 46 -14.36 7.06 19.48
N TYR A 47 -14.26 7.79 18.36
CA TYR A 47 -13.54 9.06 18.29
C TYR A 47 -14.40 10.20 17.74
N ASN A 48 -15.63 9.92 17.36
CA ASN A 48 -16.51 10.88 16.67
C ASN A 48 -15.86 11.53 15.44
N ILE A 49 -15.15 10.68 14.64
CA ILE A 49 -14.50 11.07 13.38
C ILE A 49 -15.26 10.43 12.23
N THR A 50 -15.64 11.22 11.24
CA THR A 50 -16.26 10.72 10.00
C THR A 50 -15.16 10.30 9.02
N LEU A 51 -15.02 9.00 8.76
CA LEU A 51 -14.09 8.48 7.74
C LEU A 51 -14.83 8.27 6.42
N ASN A 52 -14.50 9.09 5.44
CA ASN A 52 -15.05 9.04 4.08
C ASN A 52 -14.17 8.15 3.19
N HIS A 53 -14.67 7.00 2.78
CA HIS A 53 -14.00 6.17 1.77
C HIS A 53 -14.25 6.73 0.38
N ILE A 54 -13.28 7.45 -0.18
CA ILE A 54 -13.30 7.96 -1.56
C ILE A 54 -12.72 6.87 -2.45
N LYS A 55 -13.60 6.15 -3.14
CA LYS A 55 -13.22 5.02 -3.99
C LYS A 55 -12.52 5.50 -5.26
N ILE A 56 -11.32 5.01 -5.49
CA ILE A 56 -10.55 5.26 -6.70
C ILE A 56 -10.34 3.95 -7.47
N LYS A 57 -10.20 4.05 -8.78
CA LYS A 57 -9.83 2.91 -9.64
C LYS A 57 -8.32 2.75 -9.75
N ASP A 58 -7.60 3.86 -9.69
CA ASP A 58 -6.16 3.94 -9.83
C ASP A 58 -5.60 4.96 -8.84
N THR A 59 -4.62 4.54 -8.05
CA THR A 59 -3.96 5.39 -7.04
C THR A 59 -3.22 6.57 -7.68
N ALA A 60 -2.73 6.45 -8.92
CA ALA A 60 -2.09 7.55 -9.63
C ALA A 60 -3.00 8.79 -9.78
N GLN A 61 -4.33 8.62 -9.79
CA GLN A 61 -5.26 9.75 -9.80
C GLN A 61 -5.16 10.58 -8.51
N ALA A 62 -5.06 9.92 -7.35
CA ALA A 62 -4.88 10.59 -6.07
C ALA A 62 -3.52 11.27 -5.98
N VAL A 63 -2.45 10.62 -6.43
CA VAL A 63 -1.09 11.19 -6.48
C VAL A 63 -1.07 12.47 -7.31
N LYS A 64 -1.63 12.44 -8.52
CA LYS A 64 -1.74 13.63 -9.40
C LYS A 64 -2.50 14.76 -8.72
N LYS A 65 -3.60 14.43 -8.02
CA LYS A 65 -4.42 15.43 -7.32
C LYS A 65 -3.63 16.15 -6.23
N VAL A 66 -2.90 15.39 -5.38
CA VAL A 66 -2.02 15.99 -4.35
C VAL A 66 -0.94 16.87 -4.99
N LEU A 67 -0.32 16.41 -6.08
CA LEU A 67 0.67 17.19 -6.81
C LEU A 67 0.10 18.52 -7.34
N TYR A 68 -1.08 18.49 -7.95
CA TYR A 68 -1.72 19.70 -8.45
C TYR A 68 -2.13 20.67 -7.34
N GLU A 69 -2.64 20.14 -6.21
CA GLU A 69 -2.94 20.98 -5.03
C GLU A 69 -1.68 21.69 -4.53
N LYS A 70 -0.56 20.97 -4.44
CA LYS A 70 0.74 21.55 -4.03
C LYS A 70 1.26 22.59 -5.01
N ILE A 71 1.25 22.31 -6.31
CA ILE A 71 1.70 23.26 -7.35
C ILE A 71 0.84 24.53 -7.37
N SER A 72 -0.46 24.40 -7.09
CA SER A 72 -1.36 25.56 -6.99
C SER A 72 -1.24 26.33 -5.67
N GLY A 73 -0.27 25.99 -4.83
CA GLY A 73 -0.02 26.67 -3.55
C GLY A 73 -0.94 26.24 -2.41
N LYS A 74 -1.77 25.22 -2.61
CA LYS A 74 -2.63 24.67 -1.57
C LYS A 74 -1.85 23.69 -0.69
N ASN A 75 -1.11 24.24 0.28
CA ASN A 75 -0.29 23.45 1.20
C ASN A 75 -1.05 22.98 2.45
N GLU A 76 -2.25 23.51 2.69
CA GLU A 76 -3.12 23.15 3.80
C GLU A 76 -4.55 22.91 3.31
N ASN A 77 -5.33 22.19 4.10
CA ASN A 77 -6.73 21.86 3.78
C ASN A 77 -6.89 21.21 2.40
N GLY A 78 -5.98 20.30 2.07
CA GLY A 78 -6.07 19.47 0.87
C GLY A 78 -7.35 18.62 0.86
N SER A 79 -7.67 18.07 -0.30
CA SER A 79 -8.85 17.22 -0.45
C SER A 79 -8.60 15.76 -0.09
N ILE A 80 -7.36 15.40 0.20
CA ILE A 80 -6.93 14.04 0.51
C ILE A 80 -6.18 14.05 1.85
N ASP A 81 -6.67 13.27 2.81
CA ASP A 81 -6.03 13.12 4.12
C ASP A 81 -5.23 11.83 4.20
N ILE A 82 -5.77 10.74 3.64
CA ILE A 82 -5.12 9.42 3.64
C ILE A 82 -5.24 8.81 2.25
N ILE A 83 -4.18 8.15 1.80
CA ILE A 83 -4.15 7.38 0.56
C ILE A 83 -3.75 5.94 0.86
N TRP A 84 -4.47 4.96 0.31
CA TRP A 84 -3.93 3.62 0.17
C TRP A 84 -3.00 3.61 -1.04
N ILE A 85 -1.70 3.51 -0.75
CA ILE A 85 -0.64 3.67 -1.74
C ILE A 85 0.31 2.48 -1.68
N ASN A 86 0.99 2.22 -2.78
CA ASN A 86 2.09 1.24 -2.88
C ASN A 86 2.90 1.46 -4.15
N GLY A 87 4.08 0.85 -4.18
CA GLY A 87 4.93 0.71 -5.36
C GLY A 87 5.37 2.04 -5.97
N GLU A 88 5.22 2.16 -7.27
CA GLU A 88 5.64 3.34 -8.02
C GLU A 88 4.93 4.64 -7.57
N ASN A 89 3.67 4.51 -7.14
CA ASN A 89 2.92 5.65 -6.61
C ASN A 89 3.55 6.18 -5.32
N PHE A 90 3.96 5.29 -4.40
CA PHE A 90 4.69 5.68 -3.20
C PHE A 90 6.03 6.35 -3.55
N SER A 91 6.83 5.69 -4.38
CA SER A 91 8.14 6.21 -4.84
C SER A 91 8.02 7.60 -5.48
N SER A 92 6.99 7.81 -6.30
CA SER A 92 6.69 9.09 -6.93
C SER A 92 6.34 10.18 -5.90
N MET A 93 5.49 9.87 -4.90
CA MET A 93 5.15 10.81 -3.84
C MET A 93 6.34 11.13 -2.94
N LEU A 94 7.18 10.12 -2.64
CA LEU A 94 8.39 10.29 -1.85
C LEU A 94 9.37 11.23 -2.54
N SER A 95 9.70 10.97 -3.81
CA SER A 95 10.65 11.77 -4.59
C SER A 95 10.16 13.20 -4.85
N SER A 96 8.84 13.40 -4.93
CA SER A 96 8.21 14.71 -5.10
C SER A 96 7.94 15.45 -3.79
N ASN A 97 8.34 14.87 -2.64
CA ASN A 97 8.11 15.40 -1.30
C ASN A 97 6.63 15.74 -1.04
N LEU A 98 5.74 14.80 -1.37
CA LEU A 98 4.28 14.92 -1.22
C LEU A 98 3.73 14.18 -0.01
N LEU A 99 4.57 13.38 0.66
CA LEU A 99 4.18 12.60 1.83
C LEU A 99 4.35 13.41 3.11
N TYR A 100 3.61 13.00 4.14
CA TYR A 100 3.75 13.56 5.47
C TYR A 100 5.14 13.28 6.06
N ASP A 101 5.45 13.88 7.20
CA ASP A 101 6.76 13.82 7.87
C ASP A 101 7.34 12.42 8.01
N LYS A 102 8.68 12.34 8.01
CA LYS A 102 9.41 11.13 8.36
C LYS A 102 9.03 10.62 9.75
N ASN A 103 9.05 9.30 9.90
CA ASN A 103 8.91 8.64 11.20
C ASN A 103 7.58 8.90 11.94
N TRP A 104 6.55 9.42 11.25
CA TRP A 104 5.26 9.70 11.89
C TRP A 104 4.58 8.42 12.40
N ILE A 105 4.79 7.28 11.73
CA ILE A 105 4.19 6.01 12.14
C ILE A 105 4.67 5.55 13.52
N PHE A 106 5.91 5.87 13.89
CA PHE A 106 6.47 5.51 15.20
C PHE A 106 5.87 6.34 16.34
N LYS A 107 5.21 7.45 16.04
CA LYS A 107 4.47 8.26 17.00
C LYS A 107 3.10 7.65 17.35
N LEU A 108 2.63 6.66 16.58
CA LEU A 108 1.36 6.00 16.82
C LEU A 108 1.49 4.98 17.96
N PRO A 109 0.60 5.00 18.96
CA PRO A 109 0.66 4.06 20.10
C PRO A 109 0.62 2.59 19.69
N ASN A 110 -0.10 2.28 18.60
CA ASN A 110 -0.27 0.91 18.11
C ASN A 110 0.87 0.44 17.18
N SER A 111 1.83 1.31 16.86
CA SER A 111 3.00 0.90 16.04
C SER A 111 3.78 -0.24 16.68
N LYS A 112 3.80 -0.29 18.02
CA LYS A 112 4.43 -1.37 18.80
C LYS A 112 3.79 -2.75 18.63
N LEU A 113 2.59 -2.84 18.04
CA LEU A 113 1.90 -4.11 17.79
C LEU A 113 2.40 -4.81 16.52
N ILE A 114 3.20 -4.13 15.73
CA ILE A 114 3.79 -4.66 14.49
C ILE A 114 5.31 -4.44 14.51
N ASN A 115 6.03 -5.31 13.80
CA ASN A 115 7.48 -5.17 13.68
C ASN A 115 7.83 -4.10 12.64
N LEU A 116 8.17 -2.90 13.11
CA LEU A 116 8.64 -1.77 12.29
C LEU A 116 10.16 -1.53 12.46
N SER A 117 10.96 -2.58 12.74
CA SER A 117 12.41 -2.45 12.72
C SER A 117 12.90 -2.17 11.28
N GLU A 118 14.03 -1.49 11.14
CA GLU A 118 14.62 -1.17 9.83
C GLU A 118 14.86 -2.39 8.94
N SER A 119 15.11 -3.56 9.54
CA SER A 119 15.27 -4.83 8.84
C SER A 119 13.93 -5.49 8.43
N SER A 120 12.81 -4.95 8.88
CA SER A 120 11.48 -5.50 8.55
C SER A 120 11.10 -5.18 7.11
N SER A 121 10.54 -6.17 6.41
CA SER A 121 9.95 -5.96 5.08
C SER A 121 8.81 -4.93 5.07
N LEU A 122 8.21 -4.63 6.24
CA LEU A 122 7.19 -3.60 6.39
C LEU A 122 7.73 -2.17 6.27
N MET A 123 9.06 -2.00 6.32
CA MET A 123 9.73 -0.72 6.13
C MET A 123 10.12 -0.46 4.67
N TYR A 124 9.78 -1.38 3.76
CA TYR A 124 10.08 -1.25 2.34
C TYR A 124 8.82 -1.43 1.51
N ASP A 125 8.59 -0.51 0.59
CA ASP A 125 7.56 -0.63 -0.43
C ASP A 125 8.20 -0.83 -1.80
N PHE A 126 8.01 -2.02 -2.39
CA PHE A 126 8.66 -2.43 -3.64
C PHE A 126 10.18 -2.16 -3.68
N GLY A 127 10.86 -2.42 -2.55
CA GLY A 127 12.30 -2.24 -2.41
C GLY A 127 12.74 -0.80 -2.07
N VAL A 128 11.81 0.14 -1.95
CA VAL A 128 12.08 1.52 -1.52
C VAL A 128 11.85 1.63 -0.01
N TYR A 129 12.86 2.09 0.72
CA TYR A 129 12.74 2.35 2.14
C TYR A 129 11.73 3.47 2.41
N ASN A 130 10.72 3.21 3.25
CA ASN A 130 9.60 4.12 3.42
C ASN A 130 9.81 5.25 4.42
N GLU A 131 10.95 5.29 5.09
CA GLU A 131 11.32 6.32 6.05
C GLU A 131 10.30 6.53 7.18
N GLY A 132 9.49 5.52 7.50
CA GLY A 132 8.40 5.66 8.47
C GLY A 132 7.28 6.62 8.01
N ARG A 133 7.06 6.75 6.71
CA ARG A 133 6.01 7.59 6.09
C ARG A 133 4.77 6.81 5.67
N GLU A 134 4.85 5.49 5.66
CA GLU A 134 3.73 4.60 5.40
C GLU A 134 3.42 3.72 6.61
N MET A 135 2.14 3.63 6.95
CA MET A 135 1.66 2.69 7.95
C MET A 135 1.09 1.45 7.24
N PRO A 136 1.72 0.27 7.37
CA PRO A 136 1.17 -0.94 6.77
C PRO A 136 -0.15 -1.31 7.46
N TRP A 137 -1.18 -1.64 6.67
CA TRP A 137 -2.50 -2.03 7.16
C TRP A 137 -2.91 -3.44 6.74
N GLY A 138 -2.14 -4.06 5.87
CA GLY A 138 -2.34 -5.42 5.41
C GLY A 138 -1.13 -5.94 4.65
N LEU A 139 -1.00 -7.25 4.56
CA LEU A 139 0.00 -7.93 3.76
C LEU A 139 -0.71 -8.71 2.66
N SER A 140 -0.19 -8.62 1.45
CA SER A 140 -0.63 -9.44 0.32
C SER A 140 0.58 -10.15 -0.30
N GLN A 141 0.32 -11.25 -0.95
CA GLN A 141 1.33 -12.01 -1.68
C GLN A 141 0.85 -12.28 -3.10
N LEU A 142 1.76 -12.18 -4.05
CA LEU A 142 1.53 -12.73 -5.37
C LEU A 142 1.63 -14.26 -5.27
N ILE A 143 0.54 -14.95 -5.55
CA ILE A 143 0.49 -16.41 -5.57
C ILE A 143 0.11 -16.90 -6.95
N PHE A 144 0.70 -18.01 -7.36
CA PHE A 144 0.32 -18.74 -8.56
C PHE A 144 -0.61 -19.88 -8.17
N PHE A 145 -1.65 -20.08 -8.97
CA PHE A 145 -2.53 -21.22 -8.84
C PHE A 145 -2.80 -21.82 -10.20
N PHE A 146 -3.20 -23.08 -10.24
CA PHE A 146 -3.47 -23.83 -11.46
C PHE A 146 -4.69 -24.73 -11.27
N ASP A 147 -5.33 -25.06 -12.39
CA ASP A 147 -6.40 -26.05 -12.44
C ASP A 147 -5.75 -27.44 -12.49
N SER A 148 -5.88 -28.20 -11.41
CA SER A 148 -5.26 -29.52 -11.27
C SER A 148 -5.87 -30.59 -12.20
N GLU A 149 -7.07 -30.34 -12.73
CA GLU A 149 -7.68 -31.22 -13.73
C GLU A 149 -7.07 -31.03 -15.13
N LYS A 150 -6.57 -29.80 -15.42
CA LYS A 150 -6.01 -29.45 -16.74
C LYS A 150 -4.49 -29.47 -16.77
N LEU A 151 -3.83 -29.19 -15.67
CA LEU A 151 -2.38 -29.09 -15.56
C LEU A 151 -1.85 -30.01 -14.46
N LEU A 152 -1.56 -31.26 -14.81
CA LEU A 152 -1.11 -32.27 -13.86
C LEU A 152 0.30 -32.00 -13.29
N LYS A 153 1.14 -31.30 -14.02
CA LYS A 153 2.53 -30.98 -13.64
C LYS A 153 2.79 -29.48 -13.82
N PRO A 154 2.40 -28.63 -12.87
CA PRO A 154 2.65 -27.20 -12.96
C PRO A 154 4.14 -26.89 -12.82
N PRO A 155 4.64 -25.80 -13.43
CA PRO A 155 5.96 -25.28 -13.17
C PRO A 155 6.15 -24.94 -11.69
N LYS A 156 7.28 -25.29 -11.10
CA LYS A 156 7.58 -25.07 -9.69
C LYS A 156 8.60 -23.94 -9.43
N ASN A 157 9.21 -23.43 -10.50
CA ASN A 157 10.19 -22.35 -10.45
C ASN A 157 10.20 -21.60 -11.80
N VAL A 158 10.90 -20.47 -11.85
CA VAL A 158 10.92 -19.61 -13.03
C VAL A 158 11.54 -20.29 -14.25
N PHE A 159 12.51 -21.20 -14.08
CA PHE A 159 13.14 -21.90 -15.19
C PHE A 159 12.17 -22.90 -15.84
N GLN A 160 11.42 -23.64 -15.03
CA GLN A 160 10.36 -24.52 -15.52
C GLN A 160 9.21 -23.71 -16.15
N PHE A 161 8.89 -22.55 -15.58
CA PHE A 161 7.89 -21.66 -16.13
C PHE A 161 8.33 -21.08 -17.47
N LYS A 162 9.59 -20.69 -17.64
CA LYS A 162 10.16 -20.28 -18.92
C LYS A 162 10.03 -21.39 -19.97
N LYS A 163 10.37 -22.63 -19.61
CA LYS A 163 10.18 -23.77 -20.50
C LYS A 163 8.70 -23.95 -20.88
N TYR A 164 7.81 -23.87 -19.89
CA TYR A 164 6.36 -23.98 -20.11
C TYR A 164 5.84 -22.90 -21.07
N ILE A 165 6.34 -21.65 -20.96
CA ILE A 165 6.00 -20.56 -21.90
C ILE A 165 6.44 -20.91 -23.33
N LEU A 166 7.66 -21.44 -23.51
CA LEU A 166 8.20 -21.78 -24.82
C LEU A 166 7.43 -22.94 -25.50
N ASP A 167 6.98 -23.90 -24.69
CA ASP A 167 6.19 -25.02 -25.12
C ASP A 167 4.73 -24.64 -25.43
N ASN A 168 4.25 -23.51 -24.88
CA ASN A 168 2.87 -23.02 -25.02
C ASN A 168 2.82 -21.59 -25.59
N LYS A 169 3.55 -21.34 -26.68
CA LYS A 169 3.63 -20.01 -27.31
C LYS A 169 2.25 -19.42 -27.64
N GLY A 170 2.07 -18.15 -27.33
CA GLY A 170 0.83 -17.41 -27.58
C GLY A 170 -0.34 -17.73 -26.64
N ARG A 171 -0.12 -18.60 -25.62
CA ARG A 171 -1.16 -18.98 -24.63
C ARG A 171 -0.97 -18.35 -23.26
N ILE A 172 0.11 -17.61 -23.06
CA ILE A 172 0.46 -16.99 -21.77
C ILE A 172 0.54 -15.49 -21.96
N THR A 173 -0.10 -14.77 -21.08
CA THR A 173 -0.08 -13.32 -21.01
C THR A 173 -0.03 -12.87 -19.55
N PHE A 174 0.41 -11.65 -19.32
CA PHE A 174 0.35 -10.98 -18.01
C PHE A 174 0.07 -9.49 -18.23
N PRO A 175 -0.47 -8.78 -17.24
CA PRO A 175 -0.71 -7.35 -17.33
C PRO A 175 0.60 -6.59 -17.57
N GLN A 176 0.57 -5.62 -18.46
CA GLN A 176 1.76 -4.78 -18.73
C GLN A 176 2.00 -3.80 -17.58
N PRO A 177 3.25 -3.63 -17.12
CA PRO A 177 3.59 -2.53 -16.22
C PRO A 177 3.17 -1.17 -16.82
N PRO A 178 2.70 -0.22 -15.98
CA PRO A 178 2.82 -0.18 -14.51
C PRO A 178 1.68 -0.87 -13.74
N ASP A 179 0.95 -1.79 -14.36
CA ASP A 179 -0.05 -2.58 -13.62
C ASP A 179 0.58 -3.26 -12.40
N PHE A 180 -0.12 -3.20 -11.25
CA PHE A 180 0.39 -3.72 -9.99
C PHE A 180 0.71 -5.23 -10.05
N VAL A 181 -0.18 -6.03 -10.65
CA VAL A 181 0.00 -7.48 -10.76
C VAL A 181 1.14 -7.81 -11.73
N GLY A 182 1.18 -7.12 -12.87
CA GLY A 182 2.25 -7.29 -13.87
C GLY A 182 3.62 -6.93 -13.33
N THR A 183 3.73 -5.81 -12.62
CA THR A 183 4.97 -5.38 -11.97
C THR A 183 5.40 -6.37 -10.89
N SER A 184 4.47 -6.84 -10.04
CA SER A 184 4.75 -7.85 -9.00
C SER A 184 5.22 -9.17 -9.59
N PHE A 185 4.61 -9.61 -10.71
CA PHE A 185 5.03 -10.80 -11.44
C PHE A 185 6.48 -10.67 -11.95
N LEU A 186 6.80 -9.56 -12.61
CA LEU A 186 8.16 -9.34 -13.13
C LEU A 186 9.20 -9.26 -12.01
N LYS A 187 8.88 -8.60 -10.90
CA LYS A 187 9.76 -8.57 -9.72
C LYS A 187 10.01 -9.97 -9.16
N GLN A 188 8.97 -10.78 -9.03
CA GLN A 188 9.10 -12.17 -8.56
C GLN A 188 10.01 -12.98 -9.49
N VAL A 189 9.81 -12.87 -10.80
CA VAL A 189 10.63 -13.55 -11.80
C VAL A 189 12.08 -13.08 -11.73
N LEU A 190 12.32 -11.77 -11.63
CA LEU A 190 13.65 -11.19 -11.57
C LEU A 190 14.38 -11.60 -10.30
N SER A 191 13.71 -11.56 -9.14
CA SER A 191 14.26 -11.99 -7.85
C SER A 191 14.74 -13.44 -7.90
N GLU A 192 13.98 -14.35 -8.51
CA GLU A 192 14.36 -15.75 -8.64
C GLU A 192 15.49 -15.97 -9.65
N LEU A 193 15.52 -15.20 -10.76
CA LEU A 193 16.57 -15.29 -11.78
C LEU A 193 17.92 -14.72 -11.32
N THR A 194 17.91 -13.71 -10.47
CA THR A 194 19.13 -13.02 -9.99
C THR A 194 19.58 -13.49 -8.61
N GLU A 195 18.82 -14.39 -7.98
CA GLU A 195 19.01 -14.78 -6.58
C GLU A 195 18.97 -13.58 -5.61
N ASN A 196 18.54 -12.43 -6.08
CA ASN A 196 18.43 -11.21 -5.29
C ASN A 196 17.05 -11.12 -4.65
N LYS A 197 16.99 -11.29 -3.34
CA LYS A 197 15.75 -11.25 -2.54
C LYS A 197 15.33 -9.83 -2.13
N SER A 198 16.10 -8.82 -2.52
CA SER A 198 15.88 -7.41 -2.16
C SER A 198 15.21 -6.58 -3.26
N ILE A 199 14.72 -7.23 -4.33
CA ILE A 199 14.08 -6.56 -5.47
C ILE A 199 12.59 -6.32 -5.19
#